data_c7fb1246ba68b85444a345e53ac70c8f
#
_entry.id   c7fb1246ba68b85444a345e53ac70c8f
#
_cell.length_a   1.000
_cell.length_b   1.000
_cell.length_c   1.000
_cell.angle_alpha   90.00
_cell.angle_beta   90.00
_cell.angle_gamma   90.00
#
_symmetry.space_group_name_H-M   'P 1'
#
loop_
_entity.id
_entity.type
_entity.pdbx_description
1 polymer ?
#
loop_
_entity_poly.entity_id
_entity_poly.type
_entity_poly.pdbx_seq_one_letter_code
_entity_poly.pdbx_strand_id
1 'polypeptide(L)'
;YGQFAYRINGGYMFHSVPCYEMKKDSLETEEFNKLGESASLGCVRLTVRDAKWICDNCPEGTTTLIYDDTSTPGPLGKPDTIKLPIGHEWSGWDPTDPDKNNPWLTSSARIEAENITTKIGVPVDVFKNVKAYDTCGNDITSKMTWYGKYTFDVAGTYYVTFKVTDAIGSKAEKQIKITITDPD
;
A
#
# COMPACT_ATOMS: atom_id res chain seq x y z
N TYR A 1 -22.75 7.60 -3.52
CA TYR A 1 -22.57 8.48 -2.35
C TYR A 1 -21.09 8.58 -2.00
N GLY A 2 -20.47 9.78 -2.14
CA GLY A 2 -19.08 10.02 -1.72
C GLY A 2 -19.03 10.59 -0.30
N GLN A 3 -17.98 10.24 0.45
CA GLN A 3 -17.68 10.84 1.75
C GLN A 3 -16.74 12.05 1.58
N PHE A 4 -16.77 13.00 2.50
CA PHE A 4 -15.85 14.14 2.57
C PHE A 4 -15.78 14.91 1.26
N ALA A 5 -16.96 15.31 0.73
CA ALA A 5 -17.04 16.08 -0.48
C ALA A 5 -16.65 17.55 -0.23
N TYR A 6 -15.63 18.03 -0.94
CA TYR A 6 -15.14 19.39 -0.86
C TYR A 6 -15.09 20.03 -2.24
N ARG A 7 -15.74 21.19 -2.40
CA ARG A 7 -15.91 21.84 -3.70
C ARG A 7 -14.62 22.50 -4.16
N ILE A 8 -14.21 22.22 -5.39
CA ILE A 8 -13.10 22.88 -6.07
C ILE A 8 -13.62 24.10 -6.80
N ASN A 9 -14.51 23.90 -7.79
CA ASN A 9 -15.11 24.96 -8.59
C ASN A 9 -16.38 24.43 -9.28
N GLY A 10 -17.45 25.23 -9.32
CA GLY A 10 -18.71 24.84 -9.97
C GLY A 10 -19.23 23.50 -9.40
N GLY A 11 -19.37 22.49 -10.25
CA GLY A 11 -19.79 21.14 -9.90
C GLY A 11 -18.65 20.16 -9.58
N TYR A 12 -17.39 20.58 -9.68
CA TYR A 12 -16.23 19.74 -9.47
C TYR A 12 -15.82 19.70 -7.99
N MET A 13 -15.56 18.51 -7.48
CA MET A 13 -15.27 18.28 -6.07
C MET A 13 -14.11 17.29 -5.87
N PHE A 14 -13.42 17.41 -4.74
CA PHE A 14 -12.72 16.32 -4.11
C PHE A 14 -13.74 15.49 -3.32
N HIS A 15 -13.68 14.18 -3.39
CA HIS A 15 -14.48 13.29 -2.55
C HIS A 15 -13.91 11.87 -2.56
N SER A 16 -14.30 11.05 -1.60
CA SER A 16 -13.94 9.64 -1.61
C SER A 16 -14.51 8.91 -2.84
N VAL A 17 -13.99 7.76 -3.16
CA VAL A 17 -14.67 6.88 -4.13
C VAL A 17 -16.12 6.67 -3.69
N PRO A 18 -17.09 6.66 -4.61
CA PRO A 18 -18.50 6.50 -4.26
C PRO A 18 -18.82 5.15 -3.64
N CYS A 19 -19.88 5.15 -2.85
CA CYS A 19 -20.58 3.97 -2.35
C CYS A 19 -21.93 3.83 -3.07
N TYR A 20 -22.40 2.62 -3.29
CA TYR A 20 -23.72 2.34 -3.89
C TYR A 20 -24.86 2.89 -3.04
N GLU A 21 -24.71 2.82 -1.70
CA GLU A 21 -25.67 3.28 -0.73
C GLU A 21 -25.02 4.30 0.23
N MET A 22 -25.85 4.95 1.08
CA MET A 22 -25.33 5.81 2.18
C MET A 22 -24.80 4.98 3.35
N LYS A 23 -23.94 4.01 3.01
CA LYS A 23 -23.27 3.11 3.97
C LYS A 23 -21.80 3.01 3.59
N LYS A 24 -20.95 2.93 4.60
CA LYS A 24 -19.49 2.87 4.42
C LYS A 24 -19.00 1.51 3.89
N ASP A 25 -19.80 0.47 4.08
CA ASP A 25 -19.54 -0.91 3.66
C ASP A 25 -20.12 -1.25 2.27
N SER A 26 -20.50 -0.23 1.51
CA SER A 26 -21.06 -0.38 0.16
C SER A 26 -20.22 0.31 -0.93
N LEU A 27 -18.92 0.34 -0.75
CA LEU A 27 -17.96 0.96 -1.67
C LEU A 27 -18.10 0.35 -3.08
N GLU A 28 -18.04 1.20 -4.09
CA GLU A 28 -17.90 0.78 -5.50
C GLU A 28 -16.46 0.29 -5.74
N THR A 29 -16.22 -0.97 -5.42
CA THR A 29 -14.88 -1.60 -5.41
C THR A 29 -14.14 -1.45 -6.75
N GLU A 30 -14.85 -1.65 -7.87
CA GLU A 30 -14.27 -1.49 -9.20
C GLU A 30 -13.84 -0.05 -9.47
N GLU A 31 -14.61 0.92 -9.00
CA GLU A 31 -14.28 2.35 -9.12
C GLU A 31 -13.13 2.73 -8.18
N PHE A 32 -13.03 2.12 -7.00
CA PHE A 32 -11.88 2.24 -6.12
C PHE A 32 -10.60 1.76 -6.80
N ASN A 33 -10.66 0.66 -7.49
CA ASN A 33 -9.54 0.10 -8.23
C ASN A 33 -9.08 0.94 -9.43
N LYS A 34 -9.85 1.96 -9.81
CA LYS A 34 -9.46 2.97 -10.82
C LYS A 34 -8.80 4.22 -10.21
N LEU A 35 -8.55 4.28 -8.90
CA LEU A 35 -7.82 5.40 -8.32
C LEU A 35 -6.46 5.59 -9.03
N GLY A 36 -6.15 6.85 -9.34
CA GLY A 36 -4.97 7.24 -10.13
C GLY A 36 -5.17 7.15 -11.65
N GLU A 37 -6.38 6.86 -12.11
CA GLU A 37 -6.76 6.82 -13.53
C GLU A 37 -7.84 7.87 -13.83
N SER A 38 -8.02 8.18 -15.11
CA SER A 38 -9.12 9.05 -15.57
C SER A 38 -10.42 8.24 -15.55
N ALA A 39 -11.22 8.38 -14.49
CA ALA A 39 -12.39 7.56 -14.24
C ALA A 39 -13.64 8.34 -13.82
N SER A 40 -13.63 9.68 -13.89
CA SER A 40 -14.75 10.52 -13.50
C SER A 40 -15.12 11.52 -14.59
N LEU A 41 -16.27 12.17 -14.47
CA LEU A 41 -16.71 13.27 -15.34
C LEU A 41 -16.15 14.64 -14.90
N GLY A 42 -15.12 14.65 -14.02
CA GLY A 42 -14.44 15.87 -13.61
C GLY A 42 -14.14 15.98 -12.12
N CYS A 43 -14.84 15.26 -11.24
CA CYS A 43 -14.49 15.20 -9.82
C CYS A 43 -13.17 14.48 -9.60
N VAL A 44 -12.43 14.85 -8.56
CA VAL A 44 -11.20 14.17 -8.13
C VAL A 44 -11.57 13.16 -7.05
N ARG A 45 -11.48 11.88 -7.41
CA ARG A 45 -11.75 10.77 -6.50
C ARG A 45 -10.50 10.43 -5.70
N LEU A 46 -10.68 10.22 -4.42
CA LEU A 46 -9.62 9.96 -3.44
C LEU A 46 -9.98 8.78 -2.55
N THR A 47 -9.03 8.29 -1.78
CA THR A 47 -9.34 7.42 -0.63
C THR A 47 -10.13 8.21 0.42
N VAL A 48 -10.84 7.53 1.31
CA VAL A 48 -11.57 8.18 2.42
C VAL A 48 -10.61 9.00 3.28
N ARG A 49 -9.42 8.46 3.61
CA ARG A 49 -8.40 9.17 4.40
C ARG A 49 -7.96 10.48 3.74
N ASP A 50 -7.69 10.44 2.45
CA ASP A 50 -7.14 11.61 1.75
C ASP A 50 -8.22 12.66 1.50
N ALA A 51 -9.45 12.25 1.19
CA ALA A 51 -10.59 13.15 1.10
C ALA A 51 -10.88 13.83 2.45
N LYS A 52 -10.85 13.04 3.54
CA LYS A 52 -10.98 13.57 4.90
C LYS A 52 -9.86 14.56 5.24
N TRP A 53 -8.62 14.23 4.88
CA TRP A 53 -7.49 15.12 5.13
C TRP A 53 -7.67 16.49 4.47
N ILE A 54 -8.15 16.53 3.21
CA ILE A 54 -8.46 17.79 2.54
C ILE A 54 -9.53 18.57 3.28
N CYS A 55 -10.63 17.93 3.67
CA CYS A 55 -11.70 18.60 4.42
C CYS A 55 -11.20 19.17 5.76
N ASP A 56 -10.32 18.47 6.45
CA ASP A 56 -9.83 18.87 7.77
C ASP A 56 -8.72 19.94 7.70
N ASN A 57 -7.93 19.99 6.62
CA ASN A 57 -6.70 20.79 6.57
C ASN A 57 -6.71 21.90 5.50
N CYS A 58 -7.63 21.88 4.55
CA CYS A 58 -7.72 22.88 3.48
C CYS A 58 -8.98 23.73 3.67
N PRO A 59 -8.90 24.87 4.39
CA PRO A 59 -10.04 25.75 4.58
C PRO A 59 -10.53 26.37 3.25
N GLU A 60 -11.74 26.91 3.27
CA GLU A 60 -12.28 27.64 2.13
C GLU A 60 -11.33 28.75 1.69
N GLY A 61 -11.10 28.87 0.38
CA GLY A 61 -10.12 29.80 -0.20
C GLY A 61 -8.73 29.19 -0.41
N THR A 62 -8.49 27.95 0.01
CA THR A 62 -7.24 27.24 -0.35
C THR A 62 -7.13 27.10 -1.86
N THR A 63 -5.99 27.53 -2.41
CA THR A 63 -5.74 27.45 -3.85
C THR A 63 -5.56 26.00 -4.30
N THR A 64 -6.30 25.58 -5.32
CA THR A 64 -6.12 24.31 -6.01
C THR A 64 -5.47 24.56 -7.37
N LEU A 65 -4.29 24.00 -7.60
CA LEU A 65 -3.61 24.03 -8.89
C LEU A 65 -3.82 22.69 -9.60
N ILE A 66 -4.49 22.71 -10.74
CA ILE A 66 -4.66 21.56 -11.62
C ILE A 66 -3.83 21.81 -12.87
N TYR A 67 -2.92 20.91 -13.19
CA TYR A 67 -2.05 21.03 -14.35
C TYR A 67 -1.84 19.68 -15.02
N ASP A 68 -1.51 19.70 -16.30
CA ASP A 68 -1.09 18.53 -17.07
C ASP A 68 0.36 18.74 -17.51
N ASP A 69 1.24 17.93 -16.97
CA ASP A 69 2.67 17.98 -17.29
C ASP A 69 3.24 16.56 -17.23
N THR A 70 3.43 15.98 -18.40
CA THR A 70 3.98 14.62 -18.55
C THR A 70 5.48 14.55 -18.31
N SER A 71 6.19 15.68 -18.42
CA SER A 71 7.64 15.77 -18.21
C SER A 71 8.01 16.05 -16.75
N THR A 72 7.11 16.71 -15.99
CA THR A 72 7.33 17.06 -14.58
C THR A 72 6.08 16.76 -13.75
N PRO A 73 5.77 15.51 -13.47
CA PRO A 73 4.49 15.11 -12.85
C PRO A 73 4.31 15.57 -11.39
N GLY A 74 5.03 16.60 -11.00
CA GLY A 74 5.02 17.17 -9.66
C GLY A 74 6.05 16.56 -8.73
N PRO A 75 6.27 17.17 -7.53
CA PRO A 75 7.36 16.80 -6.62
C PRO A 75 7.23 15.40 -6.02
N LEU A 76 6.03 14.84 -6.00
CA LEU A 76 5.75 13.51 -5.43
C LEU A 76 5.54 12.44 -6.50
N GLY A 77 5.51 12.81 -7.79
CA GLY A 77 5.19 11.90 -8.88
C GLY A 77 3.75 11.36 -8.78
N LYS A 78 3.48 10.27 -9.50
CA LYS A 78 2.22 9.54 -9.38
C LYS A 78 2.32 8.56 -8.20
N PRO A 79 1.51 8.72 -7.15
CA PRO A 79 1.56 7.79 -6.01
C PRO A 79 1.03 6.41 -6.41
N ASP A 80 1.56 5.40 -5.75
CA ASP A 80 1.01 4.06 -5.83
C ASP A 80 -0.40 4.02 -5.22
N THR A 81 -1.24 3.15 -5.78
CA THR A 81 -2.59 2.89 -5.25
C THR A 81 -2.71 1.46 -4.76
N ILE A 82 -3.45 1.25 -3.67
CA ILE A 82 -3.82 -0.08 -3.25
C ILE A 82 -4.98 -0.56 -4.12
N LYS A 83 -5.03 -1.87 -4.40
CA LYS A 83 -6.14 -2.49 -5.12
C LYS A 83 -6.89 -3.41 -4.18
N LEU A 84 -8.21 -3.36 -4.24
CA LEU A 84 -9.07 -4.24 -3.47
C LEU A 84 -9.31 -5.55 -4.24
N PRO A 85 -9.24 -6.70 -3.59
CA PRO A 85 -9.59 -7.98 -4.22
C PRO A 85 -11.10 -8.01 -4.47
N ILE A 86 -11.49 -8.08 -5.74
CA ILE A 86 -12.91 -8.13 -6.13
C ILE A 86 -13.55 -9.40 -5.59
N GLY A 87 -14.71 -9.25 -4.95
CA GLY A 87 -15.44 -10.37 -4.35
C GLY A 87 -14.96 -10.80 -2.97
N HIS A 88 -13.95 -10.14 -2.41
CA HIS A 88 -13.58 -10.34 -1.01
C HIS A 88 -14.67 -9.78 -0.08
N GLU A 89 -14.92 -10.43 1.03
CA GLU A 89 -15.97 -10.02 1.99
C GLU A 89 -15.83 -8.57 2.50
N TRP A 90 -14.62 -8.04 2.52
CA TRP A 90 -14.32 -6.68 2.97
C TRP A 90 -14.19 -5.67 1.82
N SER A 91 -14.37 -6.09 0.58
CA SER A 91 -14.18 -5.21 -0.59
C SER A 91 -15.16 -4.03 -0.64
N GLY A 92 -16.27 -4.12 0.08
CA GLY A 92 -17.20 -3.01 0.26
C GLY A 92 -16.70 -1.87 1.16
N TRP A 93 -15.50 -1.99 1.75
CA TRP A 93 -14.90 -0.95 2.59
C TRP A 93 -13.67 -0.31 1.93
N ASP A 94 -13.56 1.00 2.02
CA ASP A 94 -12.29 1.67 1.76
C ASP A 94 -11.27 1.29 2.86
N PRO A 95 -10.12 0.69 2.52
CA PRO A 95 -9.17 0.24 3.55
C PRO A 95 -8.55 1.39 4.36
N THR A 96 -8.75 2.62 3.94
CA THR A 96 -8.27 3.81 4.63
C THR A 96 -9.33 4.49 5.49
N ASP A 97 -10.60 4.03 5.46
CA ASP A 97 -11.65 4.60 6.30
C ASP A 97 -11.35 4.30 7.78
N PRO A 98 -11.23 5.33 8.64
CA PRO A 98 -10.90 5.16 10.06
C PRO A 98 -12.08 4.66 10.91
N ASP A 99 -13.21 4.33 10.30
CA ASP A 99 -14.35 3.78 11.05
C ASP A 99 -13.96 2.50 11.79
N LYS A 100 -14.27 2.45 13.08
CA LYS A 100 -13.93 1.30 13.95
C LYS A 100 -14.49 -0.04 13.48
N ASN A 101 -15.55 -0.01 12.65
CA ASN A 101 -16.15 -1.21 12.08
C ASN A 101 -15.49 -1.63 10.75
N ASN A 102 -14.52 -0.86 10.24
CA ASN A 102 -13.80 -1.21 9.04
C ASN A 102 -12.92 -2.45 9.28
N PRO A 103 -13.21 -3.58 8.64
CA PRO A 103 -12.48 -4.82 8.91
C PRO A 103 -11.02 -4.75 8.44
N TRP A 104 -10.69 -3.92 7.45
CA TRP A 104 -9.32 -3.72 6.99
C TRP A 104 -8.38 -3.19 8.08
N LEU A 105 -8.90 -2.54 9.13
CA LEU A 105 -8.09 -2.08 10.27
C LEU A 105 -7.47 -3.23 11.09
N THR A 106 -7.93 -4.45 10.88
CA THR A 106 -7.36 -5.66 11.50
C THR A 106 -6.26 -6.29 10.65
N SER A 107 -6.03 -5.80 9.43
CA SER A 107 -5.02 -6.27 8.50
C SER A 107 -3.87 -5.26 8.36
N SER A 108 -2.72 -5.75 7.90
CA SER A 108 -1.53 -4.91 7.65
C SER A 108 -0.66 -5.53 6.57
N ALA A 109 0.27 -4.74 6.04
CA ALA A 109 1.34 -5.29 5.21
C ALA A 109 2.09 -6.38 5.98
N ARG A 110 2.56 -7.41 5.27
CA ARG A 110 3.29 -8.54 5.87
C ARG A 110 4.40 -9.05 4.97
N ILE A 111 5.39 -9.70 5.58
CA ILE A 111 6.50 -10.35 4.88
C ILE A 111 6.55 -11.81 5.32
N GLU A 112 6.59 -12.71 4.37
CA GLU A 112 6.81 -14.13 4.55
C GLU A 112 8.25 -14.43 4.17
N ALA A 113 9.02 -14.97 5.10
CA ALA A 113 10.42 -15.35 4.92
C ALA A 113 10.81 -16.35 6.01
N GLU A 114 11.70 -17.29 5.68
CA GLU A 114 12.15 -18.35 6.55
C GLU A 114 13.65 -18.25 6.86
N ASN A 115 14.05 -18.79 8.00
CA ASN A 115 15.46 -18.93 8.33
C ASN A 115 16.12 -19.95 7.39
N ILE A 116 17.41 -19.75 7.14
CA ILE A 116 18.21 -20.56 6.22
C ILE A 116 19.32 -21.24 7.01
N THR A 117 19.59 -22.53 6.70
CA THR A 117 20.77 -23.23 7.16
C THR A 117 21.45 -23.89 5.96
N THR A 118 22.75 -23.68 5.83
CA THR A 118 23.58 -24.28 4.77
C THR A 118 25.01 -24.52 5.30
N LYS A 119 25.86 -25.15 4.48
CA LYS A 119 27.26 -25.40 4.80
C LYS A 119 28.20 -24.38 4.14
N ILE A 120 29.41 -24.23 4.67
CA ILE A 120 30.47 -23.45 4.05
C ILE A 120 30.64 -23.89 2.58
N GLY A 121 30.76 -22.90 1.68
CA GLY A 121 30.93 -23.12 0.24
C GLY A 121 29.69 -23.58 -0.51
N VAL A 122 28.53 -23.68 0.14
CA VAL A 122 27.25 -24.03 -0.48
C VAL A 122 26.32 -22.82 -0.49
N PRO A 123 26.40 -21.94 -1.52
CA PRO A 123 25.55 -20.77 -1.62
C PRO A 123 24.09 -21.17 -1.88
N VAL A 124 23.17 -20.44 -1.26
CA VAL A 124 21.72 -20.55 -1.49
C VAL A 124 21.14 -19.19 -1.82
N ASP A 125 20.07 -19.18 -2.60
CA ASP A 125 19.36 -17.95 -2.88
C ASP A 125 18.53 -17.53 -1.65
N VAL A 126 18.97 -16.48 -0.97
CA VAL A 126 18.36 -15.93 0.25
C VAL A 126 16.96 -15.34 -0.02
N PHE A 127 16.66 -15.01 -1.27
CA PHE A 127 15.42 -14.34 -1.67
C PHE A 127 14.37 -15.29 -2.28
N LYS A 128 14.73 -16.54 -2.54
CA LYS A 128 13.91 -17.50 -3.30
C LYS A 128 12.48 -17.66 -2.81
N ASN A 129 12.28 -17.64 -1.50
CA ASN A 129 10.97 -17.88 -0.88
C ASN A 129 10.48 -16.65 -0.10
N VAL A 130 11.04 -15.48 -0.36
CA VAL A 130 10.62 -14.25 0.32
C VAL A 130 9.49 -13.62 -0.45
N LYS A 131 8.40 -13.32 0.25
CA LYS A 131 7.21 -12.67 -0.28
C LYS A 131 6.79 -11.52 0.63
N ALA A 132 6.29 -10.45 0.01
CA ALA A 132 5.68 -9.34 0.72
C ALA A 132 4.28 -9.06 0.16
N TYR A 133 3.35 -8.76 1.07
CA TYR A 133 1.97 -8.49 0.73
C TYR A 133 1.52 -7.16 1.35
N ASP A 134 0.65 -6.44 0.65
CA ASP A 134 0.00 -5.26 1.18
C ASP A 134 -1.14 -5.60 2.18
N THR A 135 -1.76 -4.57 2.74
CA THR A 135 -2.90 -4.70 3.66
C THR A 135 -4.06 -5.47 3.04
N CYS A 136 -4.25 -5.40 1.73
CA CYS A 136 -5.33 -6.09 1.02
C CYS A 136 -4.92 -7.46 0.46
N GLY A 137 -3.68 -7.93 0.72
CA GLY A 137 -3.18 -9.24 0.33
C GLY A 137 -2.58 -9.31 -1.07
N ASN A 138 -2.39 -8.19 -1.77
CA ASN A 138 -1.71 -8.19 -3.06
C ASN A 138 -0.21 -8.39 -2.89
N ASP A 139 0.42 -9.12 -3.81
CA ASP A 139 1.88 -9.33 -3.83
C ASP A 139 2.59 -8.02 -4.19
N ILE A 140 3.36 -7.50 -3.24
CA ILE A 140 4.20 -6.31 -3.38
C ILE A 140 5.67 -6.63 -3.16
N THR A 141 6.10 -7.86 -3.39
CA THR A 141 7.48 -8.34 -3.20
C THR A 141 8.49 -7.47 -3.93
N SER A 142 8.14 -6.97 -5.13
CA SER A 142 9.01 -6.09 -5.93
C SER A 142 9.31 -4.72 -5.29
N LYS A 143 8.52 -4.30 -4.29
CA LYS A 143 8.71 -3.04 -3.54
C LYS A 143 9.52 -3.23 -2.26
N MET A 144 9.88 -4.47 -1.95
CA MET A 144 10.61 -4.80 -0.74
C MET A 144 12.06 -4.31 -0.83
N THR A 145 12.55 -3.78 0.25
CA THR A 145 13.96 -3.45 0.46
C THR A 145 14.56 -4.38 1.52
N TRP A 146 15.87 -4.48 1.56
CA TRP A 146 16.55 -5.29 2.54
C TRP A 146 17.88 -4.69 2.96
N TYR A 147 18.38 -5.11 4.12
CA TYR A 147 19.71 -4.79 4.60
C TYR A 147 20.26 -5.94 5.45
N GLY A 148 21.55 -5.98 5.58
CA GLY A 148 22.30 -7.02 6.29
C GLY A 148 23.56 -7.40 5.52
N LYS A 149 24.41 -8.20 6.16
CA LYS A 149 25.62 -8.75 5.54
C LYS A 149 25.68 -10.23 5.85
N TYR A 150 26.01 -11.02 4.85
CA TYR A 150 26.23 -12.47 5.00
C TYR A 150 27.31 -12.93 4.00
N THR A 151 27.90 -14.07 4.29
CA THR A 151 28.81 -14.78 3.39
C THR A 151 28.57 -16.28 3.53
N PHE A 152 28.85 -17.03 2.50
CA PHE A 152 28.82 -18.48 2.52
C PHE A 152 30.19 -19.12 2.74
N ASP A 153 31.25 -18.33 2.91
CA ASP A 153 32.64 -18.77 3.01
C ASP A 153 33.12 -18.96 4.44
N VAL A 154 32.34 -18.51 5.43
CA VAL A 154 32.71 -18.54 6.85
C VAL A 154 31.55 -19.07 7.68
N ALA A 155 31.81 -20.06 8.54
CA ALA A 155 30.82 -20.54 9.51
C ALA A 155 30.39 -19.42 10.44
N GLY A 156 29.10 -19.41 10.76
CA GLY A 156 28.56 -18.39 11.64
C GLY A 156 27.06 -18.17 11.49
N THR A 157 26.60 -17.19 12.22
CA THR A 157 25.20 -16.74 12.15
C THR A 157 25.14 -15.32 11.62
N TYR A 158 24.36 -15.13 10.57
CA TYR A 158 24.16 -13.87 9.91
C TYR A 158 22.66 -13.50 9.95
N TYR A 159 22.37 -12.22 9.79
CA TYR A 159 21.00 -11.71 9.80
C TYR A 159 20.75 -10.83 8.58
N VAL A 160 19.61 -11.05 7.94
CA VAL A 160 19.09 -10.21 6.86
C VAL A 160 17.70 -9.75 7.27
N THR A 161 17.46 -8.47 7.10
CA THR A 161 16.18 -7.84 7.44
C THR A 161 15.52 -7.31 6.18
N PHE A 162 14.30 -7.71 5.94
CA PHE A 162 13.44 -7.25 4.85
C PHE A 162 12.47 -6.21 5.37
N LYS A 163 12.15 -5.21 4.55
CA LYS A 163 11.19 -4.14 4.83
C LYS A 163 10.31 -3.86 3.63
N VAL A 164 9.06 -3.56 3.88
CA VAL A 164 8.12 -3.07 2.88
C VAL A 164 7.18 -2.05 3.49
N THR A 165 6.72 -1.12 2.65
CA THR A 165 5.64 -0.18 2.98
C THR A 165 4.64 -0.24 1.84
N ASP A 166 3.38 -0.45 2.13
CA ASP A 166 2.32 -0.47 1.12
C ASP A 166 1.82 0.94 0.75
N ALA A 167 0.92 1.00 -0.22
CA ALA A 167 0.40 2.26 -0.77
C ALA A 167 -0.43 3.09 0.22
N ILE A 168 -0.93 2.50 1.30
CA ILE A 168 -1.67 3.20 2.35
C ILE A 168 -0.81 3.50 3.58
N GLY A 169 0.49 3.17 3.53
CA GLY A 169 1.48 3.48 4.56
C GLY A 169 1.62 2.42 5.65
N SER A 170 1.01 1.24 5.49
CA SER A 170 1.24 0.11 6.38
C SER A 170 2.63 -0.46 6.15
N LYS A 171 3.33 -0.79 7.24
CA LYS A 171 4.74 -1.22 7.22
C LYS A 171 4.89 -2.61 7.78
N ALA A 172 5.78 -3.38 7.16
CA ALA A 172 6.23 -4.66 7.70
C ALA A 172 7.75 -4.75 7.68
N GLU A 173 8.28 -5.44 8.68
CA GLU A 173 9.70 -5.78 8.80
C GLU A 173 9.83 -7.24 9.23
N LYS A 174 10.73 -7.98 8.60
CA LYS A 174 11.02 -9.38 8.91
C LYS A 174 12.52 -9.63 8.87
N GLN A 175 13.07 -10.08 9.98
CA GLN A 175 14.44 -10.54 10.03
C GLN A 175 14.49 -12.06 9.90
N ILE A 176 15.40 -12.56 9.09
CA ILE A 176 15.75 -13.97 9.01
C ILE A 176 17.18 -14.19 9.52
N LYS A 177 17.39 -15.39 10.03
CA LYS A 177 18.69 -15.91 10.43
C LYS A 177 19.24 -16.83 9.34
N ILE A 178 20.49 -16.59 8.93
CA ILE A 178 21.24 -17.47 8.03
C ILE A 178 22.33 -18.14 8.87
N THR A 179 22.27 -19.46 9.00
CA THR A 179 23.25 -20.24 9.73
C THR A 179 24.14 -21.00 8.75
N ILE A 180 25.44 -20.73 8.79
CA ILE A 180 26.46 -21.41 7.98
C ILE A 180 27.22 -22.36 8.91
N THR A 181 27.16 -23.64 8.63
CA THR A 181 27.84 -24.70 9.43
C THR A 181 29.12 -25.15 8.75
N ASP A 182 30.04 -25.71 9.54
CA ASP A 182 31.19 -26.39 8.99
C ASP A 182 30.76 -27.56 8.09
N PRO A 183 31.60 -27.96 7.11
CA PRO A 183 31.39 -29.19 6.38
C PRO A 183 31.53 -30.39 7.36
N ASP A 184 30.78 -31.45 7.11
CA ASP A 184 30.91 -32.73 7.89
C ASP A 184 32.26 -33.33 7.64
#